data_f1d4453a9fd82d680dc523e8d250ba9d
#
_entry.id   f1d4453a9fd82d680dc523e8d250ba9d
#
_cell.length_a   1.000
_cell.length_b   1.000
_cell.length_c   1.000
_cell.angle_alpha   90.00
_cell.angle_beta   90.00
_cell.angle_gamma   90.00
#
_symmetry.space_group_name_H-M   'P 1'
#
loop_
_entity.id
_entity.type
_entity.pdbx_description
1 polymer ?
#
loop_
_entity_poly.entity_id
_entity_poly.type
_entity_poly.pdbx_seq_one_letter_code
_entity_poly.pdbx_strand_id
1 'polypeptide(L)'
;MSVTSKSPKAVLLTALKVARSSLRAHRHKNSPKKFTQHQLFACLVLKNFLRTDYRGLVEYLVDCQSLCEAIELGSVPHFTTLQKAAKRLLVNKTTQKLLDKTVQLQMQRRTCVKEAAIDSTGLNATSASAYFVKRRSTKKSPWKTMTYRRFPKLGVVTDVANHFIIACGTGKGPCPDVSEFKGLIQQAAGRVKIKIVLADAGYDSESNHQFAREELKLRTIIPPKHGRPTSKPAKGRYRRLMQTRFDKEKYRKRAQVETVMSMIKRRQGSYCKGKTYWSRCRELNLMVLTHNIMILLPRPTFLQSRCVPFFFLTHTRFSIRLRFSFPV
;
A
#
# COMPACT_ATOMS: atom_id res chain seq x y z
N MET A 1 5.81 17.32 -4.99
CA MET A 1 5.96 16.27 -6.03
C MET A 1 5.43 14.93 -5.53
N SER A 2 4.85 14.11 -6.40
CA SER A 2 4.32 12.79 -6.03
C SER A 2 5.45 11.84 -5.62
N VAL A 3 5.32 11.22 -4.44
CA VAL A 3 6.31 10.24 -3.91
C VAL A 3 6.26 8.90 -4.64
N THR A 4 5.22 8.65 -5.44
CA THR A 4 4.93 7.35 -6.06
C THR A 4 5.12 7.39 -7.57
N SER A 5 5.69 6.33 -8.14
CA SER A 5 5.82 6.18 -9.59
C SER A 5 4.48 6.02 -10.30
N LYS A 6 4.43 6.50 -11.54
CA LYS A 6 3.32 6.32 -12.48
C LYS A 6 3.65 5.35 -13.62
N SER A 7 4.86 4.79 -13.67
CA SER A 7 5.29 3.87 -14.72
C SER A 7 4.80 2.44 -14.47
N PRO A 8 3.94 1.87 -15.33
CA PRO A 8 3.49 0.48 -15.21
C PRO A 8 4.65 -0.52 -15.26
N LYS A 9 5.61 -0.32 -16.18
CA LYS A 9 6.79 -1.17 -16.34
C LYS A 9 7.66 -1.18 -15.07
N ALA A 10 7.92 -0.01 -14.50
CA ALA A 10 8.73 0.10 -13.28
C ALA A 10 8.05 -0.56 -12.07
N VAL A 11 6.73 -0.38 -11.92
CA VAL A 11 5.92 -1.04 -10.87
C VAL A 11 5.97 -2.56 -11.04
N LEU A 12 5.79 -3.05 -12.26
CA LEU A 12 5.81 -4.48 -12.60
C LEU A 12 7.18 -5.11 -12.25
N LEU A 13 8.28 -4.50 -12.67
CA LEU A 13 9.65 -4.97 -12.39
C LEU A 13 9.97 -4.95 -10.89
N THR A 14 9.56 -3.91 -10.18
CA THR A 14 9.77 -3.85 -8.71
C THR A 14 8.95 -4.92 -7.99
N ALA A 15 7.72 -5.16 -8.41
CA ALA A 15 6.89 -6.23 -7.88
C ALA A 15 7.54 -7.61 -8.12
N LEU A 16 8.08 -7.84 -9.33
CA LEU A 16 8.82 -9.07 -9.66
C LEU A 16 10.04 -9.25 -8.76
N LYS A 17 10.85 -8.20 -8.56
CA LYS A 17 12.02 -8.20 -7.66
C LYS A 17 11.64 -8.55 -6.22
N VAL A 18 10.60 -7.94 -5.68
CA VAL A 18 10.08 -8.23 -4.35
C VAL A 18 9.63 -9.69 -4.25
N ALA A 19 8.90 -10.18 -5.26
CA ALA A 19 8.42 -11.57 -5.27
C ALA A 19 9.56 -12.59 -5.38
N ARG A 20 10.54 -12.37 -6.26
CA ARG A 20 11.72 -13.26 -6.43
C ARG A 20 12.49 -13.44 -5.12
N SER A 21 12.57 -12.39 -4.32
CA SER A 21 13.29 -12.43 -3.04
C SER A 21 12.45 -12.91 -1.84
N SER A 22 11.14 -13.18 -2.02
CA SER A 22 10.23 -13.55 -0.92
C SER A 22 9.51 -14.88 -1.11
N LEU A 23 9.35 -15.29 -2.36
CA LEU A 23 8.55 -16.44 -2.73
C LEU A 23 9.39 -17.48 -3.48
N ARG A 24 8.97 -18.74 -3.44
CA ARG A 24 9.49 -19.78 -4.34
C ARG A 24 8.93 -19.55 -5.75
N ALA A 25 9.67 -19.92 -6.79
CA ALA A 25 9.21 -19.80 -8.18
C ALA A 25 7.89 -20.57 -8.42
N HIS A 26 7.81 -21.78 -7.91
CA HIS A 26 6.63 -22.64 -8.00
C HIS A 26 6.15 -23.10 -6.63
N ARG A 27 4.86 -23.43 -6.50
CA ARG A 27 4.27 -23.86 -5.23
C ARG A 27 4.79 -25.24 -4.80
N HIS A 28 4.89 -26.15 -5.73
CA HIS A 28 5.26 -27.54 -5.52
C HIS A 28 6.11 -28.02 -6.69
N LYS A 29 6.93 -29.09 -6.49
CA LYS A 29 7.76 -29.67 -7.55
C LYS A 29 6.92 -30.13 -8.77
N ASN A 30 5.72 -30.62 -8.53
CA ASN A 30 4.79 -31.12 -9.54
C ASN A 30 3.84 -30.03 -10.07
N SER A 31 4.04 -28.74 -9.73
CA SER A 31 3.22 -27.65 -10.28
C SER A 31 3.51 -27.44 -11.76
N PRO A 32 2.49 -27.12 -12.59
CA PRO A 32 2.73 -26.67 -13.97
C PRO A 32 3.70 -25.50 -13.97
N LYS A 33 4.81 -25.63 -14.74
CA LYS A 33 5.89 -24.64 -14.76
C LYS A 33 5.66 -23.48 -15.72
N LYS A 34 4.46 -23.39 -16.32
CA LYS A 34 4.11 -22.34 -17.29
C LYS A 34 4.26 -20.92 -16.76
N PHE A 35 3.89 -20.68 -15.48
CA PHE A 35 3.97 -19.37 -14.81
C PHE A 35 4.60 -19.50 -13.45
N THR A 36 5.55 -18.62 -13.13
CA THR A 36 6.11 -18.54 -11.78
C THR A 36 5.18 -17.74 -10.85
N GLN A 37 5.26 -18.02 -9.54
CA GLN A 37 4.53 -17.21 -8.54
C GLN A 37 4.97 -15.74 -8.58
N HIS A 38 6.21 -15.49 -8.98
CA HIS A 38 6.79 -14.15 -9.10
C HIS A 38 6.11 -13.33 -10.20
N GLN A 39 5.97 -13.91 -11.39
CA GLN A 39 5.27 -13.30 -12.54
C GLN A 39 3.80 -13.05 -12.21
N LEU A 40 3.12 -14.06 -11.64
CA LEU A 40 1.71 -13.92 -11.26
C LEU A 40 1.48 -12.83 -10.19
N PHE A 41 2.38 -12.71 -9.21
CA PHE A 41 2.31 -11.64 -8.22
C PHE A 41 2.53 -10.26 -8.87
N ALA A 42 3.51 -10.13 -9.75
CA ALA A 42 3.77 -8.89 -10.47
C ALA A 42 2.55 -8.46 -11.32
N CYS A 43 1.90 -9.41 -12.02
CA CYS A 43 0.65 -9.17 -12.72
C CYS A 43 -0.48 -8.70 -11.79
N LEU A 44 -0.61 -9.29 -10.59
CA LEU A 44 -1.63 -8.85 -9.62
C LEU A 44 -1.38 -7.42 -9.12
N VAL A 45 -0.12 -7.05 -8.88
CA VAL A 45 0.25 -5.68 -8.50
C VAL A 45 -0.07 -4.72 -9.65
N LEU A 46 0.28 -5.09 -10.88
CA LEU A 46 -0.05 -4.28 -12.07
C LEU A 46 -1.56 -4.10 -12.22
N LYS A 47 -2.36 -5.16 -12.06
CA LYS A 47 -3.83 -5.09 -12.07
C LYS A 47 -4.35 -4.03 -11.09
N ASN A 48 -3.83 -4.05 -9.88
CA ASN A 48 -4.27 -3.11 -8.85
C ASN A 48 -3.79 -1.68 -9.12
N PHE A 49 -2.59 -1.53 -9.64
CA PHE A 49 -2.02 -0.25 -10.06
C PHE A 49 -2.84 0.41 -11.18
N LEU A 50 -3.26 -0.38 -12.19
CA LEU A 50 -4.10 0.06 -13.30
C LEU A 50 -5.58 0.19 -12.94
N ARG A 51 -6.01 -0.23 -11.75
CA ARG A 51 -7.40 -0.26 -11.27
C ARG A 51 -8.33 -1.12 -12.14
N THR A 52 -7.79 -2.03 -12.91
CA THR A 52 -8.56 -2.90 -13.79
C THR A 52 -9.04 -4.16 -13.07
N ASP A 53 -9.89 -4.95 -13.74
CA ASP A 53 -10.26 -6.28 -13.31
C ASP A 53 -9.32 -7.35 -13.89
N TYR A 54 -9.64 -8.63 -13.69
CA TYR A 54 -8.77 -9.72 -14.18
C TYR A 54 -8.82 -9.87 -15.70
N ARG A 55 -9.96 -9.60 -16.33
CA ARG A 55 -10.10 -9.68 -17.79
C ARG A 55 -9.42 -8.49 -18.45
N GLY A 56 -9.71 -7.27 -17.97
CA GLY A 56 -9.06 -6.08 -18.48
C GLY A 56 -7.53 -6.09 -18.30
N LEU A 57 -6.99 -6.76 -17.26
CA LEU A 57 -5.54 -6.96 -17.19
C LEU A 57 -5.03 -7.88 -18.30
N VAL A 58 -5.77 -8.95 -18.64
CA VAL A 58 -5.38 -9.87 -19.72
C VAL A 58 -5.30 -9.11 -21.03
N GLU A 59 -6.35 -8.35 -21.39
CA GLU A 59 -6.34 -7.51 -22.60
C GLU A 59 -5.18 -6.51 -22.58
N TYR A 60 -4.96 -5.83 -21.46
CA TYR A 60 -3.85 -4.89 -21.33
C TYR A 60 -2.47 -5.54 -21.53
N LEU A 61 -2.29 -6.79 -21.09
CA LEU A 61 -1.04 -7.54 -21.29
C LEU A 61 -0.90 -8.05 -22.74
N VAL A 62 -2.01 -8.34 -23.42
CA VAL A 62 -2.01 -8.70 -24.86
C VAL A 62 -1.57 -7.50 -25.68
N ASP A 63 -2.15 -6.33 -25.43
CA ASP A 63 -1.84 -5.10 -26.17
C ASP A 63 -0.42 -4.56 -25.87
N CYS A 64 0.06 -4.77 -24.64
CA CYS A 64 1.35 -4.23 -24.17
C CYS A 64 2.42 -5.32 -24.03
N GLN A 65 2.85 -5.92 -25.15
CA GLN A 65 3.83 -7.02 -25.17
C GLN A 65 5.14 -6.67 -24.46
N SER A 66 5.59 -5.42 -24.52
CA SER A 66 6.80 -4.94 -23.80
C SER A 66 6.75 -5.12 -22.28
N LEU A 67 5.57 -5.23 -21.68
CA LEU A 67 5.40 -5.56 -20.26
C LEU A 67 5.55 -7.05 -20.01
N CYS A 68 5.06 -7.89 -20.93
CA CYS A 68 5.24 -9.34 -20.86
C CYS A 68 6.72 -9.71 -20.97
N GLU A 69 7.42 -9.13 -21.93
CA GLU A 69 8.87 -9.29 -22.11
C GLU A 69 9.67 -8.86 -20.89
N ALA A 70 9.30 -7.72 -20.28
CA ALA A 70 9.98 -7.19 -19.09
C ALA A 70 9.98 -8.15 -17.88
N ILE A 71 9.02 -9.07 -17.81
CA ILE A 71 8.93 -10.08 -16.75
C ILE A 71 9.13 -11.51 -17.26
N GLU A 72 9.66 -11.65 -18.49
CA GLU A 72 9.92 -12.96 -19.13
C GLU A 72 8.65 -13.85 -19.18
N LEU A 73 7.52 -13.25 -19.53
CA LEU A 73 6.23 -13.92 -19.59
C LEU A 73 6.02 -14.49 -21.00
N GLY A 74 6.29 -15.78 -21.21
CA GLY A 74 6.19 -16.42 -22.53
C GLY A 74 4.77 -16.53 -23.09
N SER A 75 3.74 -16.33 -22.28
CA SER A 75 2.34 -16.26 -22.73
C SER A 75 1.52 -15.51 -21.67
N VAL A 76 0.45 -14.83 -22.10
CA VAL A 76 -0.45 -14.13 -21.17
C VAL A 76 -1.28 -15.14 -20.36
N PRO A 77 -1.31 -15.04 -19.03
CA PRO A 77 -2.07 -15.96 -18.20
C PRO A 77 -3.58 -15.67 -18.31
N HIS A 78 -4.37 -16.71 -18.45
CA HIS A 78 -5.82 -16.58 -18.43
C HIS A 78 -6.31 -15.94 -17.13
N PHE A 79 -7.40 -15.17 -17.16
CA PHE A 79 -7.92 -14.43 -15.99
C PHE A 79 -8.22 -15.33 -14.78
N THR A 80 -8.64 -16.58 -14.98
CA THR A 80 -8.87 -17.55 -13.89
C THR A 80 -7.56 -17.96 -13.21
N THR A 81 -6.45 -18.03 -13.95
CA THR A 81 -5.12 -18.30 -13.39
C THR A 81 -4.70 -17.17 -12.44
N LEU A 82 -4.91 -15.92 -12.85
CA LEU A 82 -4.66 -14.74 -12.00
C LEU A 82 -5.56 -14.73 -10.76
N GLN A 83 -6.85 -15.09 -10.91
CA GLN A 83 -7.77 -15.18 -9.78
C GLN A 83 -7.36 -16.29 -8.79
N LYS A 84 -6.97 -17.47 -9.28
CA LYS A 84 -6.45 -18.56 -8.45
C LYS A 84 -5.14 -18.16 -7.78
N ALA A 85 -4.27 -17.44 -8.47
CA ALA A 85 -3.04 -16.88 -7.90
C ALA A 85 -3.33 -15.89 -6.77
N ALA A 86 -4.28 -14.97 -6.95
CA ALA A 86 -4.68 -14.02 -5.91
C ALA A 86 -5.22 -14.73 -4.65
N LYS A 87 -6.03 -15.79 -4.80
CA LYS A 87 -6.49 -16.60 -3.67
C LYS A 87 -5.34 -17.22 -2.88
N ARG A 88 -4.26 -17.60 -3.54
CA ARG A 88 -3.11 -18.29 -2.97
C ARG A 88 -2.05 -17.33 -2.42
N LEU A 89 -1.69 -16.30 -3.17
CA LEU A 89 -0.57 -15.41 -2.87
C LEU A 89 -0.92 -14.29 -1.89
N LEU A 90 -2.19 -13.91 -1.79
CA LEU A 90 -2.62 -12.78 -0.96
C LEU A 90 -3.25 -13.22 0.38
N VAL A 91 -2.92 -14.43 0.84
CA VAL A 91 -3.23 -14.86 2.21
C VAL A 91 -2.30 -14.14 3.19
N ASN A 92 -2.74 -13.97 4.44
CA ASN A 92 -2.02 -13.17 5.43
C ASN A 92 -0.54 -13.58 5.55
N LYS A 93 -0.24 -14.88 5.74
CA LYS A 93 1.14 -15.39 5.87
C LYS A 93 2.05 -14.99 4.71
N THR A 94 1.57 -15.08 3.48
CA THR A 94 2.36 -14.73 2.28
C THR A 94 2.46 -13.21 2.14
N THR A 95 1.39 -12.48 2.44
CA THR A 95 1.38 -11.01 2.44
C THR A 95 2.41 -10.46 3.42
N GLN A 96 2.49 -11.01 4.64
CA GLN A 96 3.47 -10.57 5.63
C GLN A 96 4.91 -10.78 5.11
N LYS A 97 5.24 -11.93 4.49
CA LYS A 97 6.56 -12.16 3.88
C LYS A 97 6.91 -11.15 2.77
N LEU A 98 5.93 -10.85 1.92
CA LEU A 98 6.10 -9.83 0.87
C LEU A 98 6.28 -8.43 1.48
N LEU A 99 5.52 -8.12 2.51
CA LEU A 99 5.62 -6.85 3.24
C LEU A 99 6.99 -6.73 3.94
N ASP A 100 7.46 -7.79 4.60
CA ASP A 100 8.80 -7.85 5.22
C ASP A 100 9.88 -7.47 4.21
N LYS A 101 9.78 -8.02 2.99
CA LYS A 101 10.77 -7.73 1.94
C LYS A 101 10.69 -6.30 1.42
N THR A 102 9.47 -5.76 1.26
CA THR A 102 9.33 -4.34 0.88
C THR A 102 9.94 -3.42 1.94
N VAL A 103 9.73 -3.74 3.23
CA VAL A 103 10.31 -2.97 4.34
C VAL A 103 11.84 -3.09 4.36
N GLN A 104 12.40 -4.29 4.20
CA GLN A 104 13.84 -4.50 4.11
C GLN A 104 14.47 -3.67 2.98
N LEU A 105 13.87 -3.67 1.79
CA LEU A 105 14.36 -2.88 0.66
C LEU A 105 14.30 -1.37 0.93
N GLN A 106 13.27 -0.89 1.61
CA GLN A 106 13.14 0.51 1.99
C GLN A 106 14.17 0.91 3.06
N MET A 107 14.50 -0.02 3.97
CA MET A 107 15.39 0.23 5.10
C MET A 107 16.87 -0.01 4.79
N GLN A 108 17.27 -0.41 3.57
CA GLN A 108 18.67 -0.67 3.22
C GLN A 108 19.64 0.49 3.54
N ARG A 109 19.13 1.73 3.57
CA ARG A 109 19.91 2.95 3.86
C ARG A 109 19.54 3.61 5.20
N ARG A 110 18.77 2.94 6.05
CA ARG A 110 18.25 3.52 7.30
C ARG A 110 18.26 2.50 8.42
N THR A 111 18.72 2.91 9.59
CA THR A 111 18.80 2.03 10.76
C THR A 111 17.53 2.01 11.61
N CYS A 112 16.71 3.06 11.54
CA CYS A 112 15.49 3.16 12.34
C CYS A 112 14.46 4.11 11.73
N VAL A 113 13.22 3.92 12.15
CA VAL A 113 12.09 4.84 11.93
C VAL A 113 11.96 5.73 13.17
N LYS A 114 12.15 7.04 12.99
CA LYS A 114 12.05 8.00 14.10
C LYS A 114 10.64 8.08 14.65
N GLU A 115 9.65 8.23 13.75
CA GLU A 115 8.25 8.40 14.08
C GLU A 115 7.40 7.50 13.19
N ALA A 116 6.61 6.63 13.79
CA ALA A 116 5.61 5.82 13.10
C ALA A 116 4.21 6.28 13.52
N ALA A 117 3.26 6.29 12.60
CA ALA A 117 1.87 6.60 12.88
C ALA A 117 0.99 5.38 12.60
N ILE A 118 0.06 5.10 13.50
CA ILE A 118 -0.95 4.04 13.36
C ILE A 118 -2.33 4.65 13.15
N ASP A 119 -3.07 4.10 12.23
CA ASP A 119 -4.48 4.44 12.01
C ASP A 119 -5.21 3.30 11.29
N SER A 120 -6.54 3.35 11.28
CA SER A 120 -7.37 2.40 10.56
C SER A 120 -8.40 3.10 9.68
N THR A 121 -8.77 2.46 8.58
CA THR A 121 -9.80 2.99 7.69
C THR A 121 -10.75 1.89 7.23
N GLY A 122 -12.02 2.25 7.11
CA GLY A 122 -13.01 1.43 6.43
C GLY A 122 -13.01 1.69 4.93
N LEU A 123 -13.25 0.64 4.15
CA LEU A 123 -13.54 0.73 2.72
C LEU A 123 -14.96 0.27 2.45
N ASN A 124 -15.59 0.87 1.45
CA ASN A 124 -16.91 0.45 1.04
C ASN A 124 -16.87 -0.93 0.38
N ALA A 125 -17.95 -1.69 0.54
CA ALA A 125 -18.16 -2.94 -0.18
C ALA A 125 -19.28 -2.75 -1.20
N THR A 126 -19.01 -2.99 -2.46
CA THR A 126 -19.87 -2.65 -3.60
C THR A 126 -21.14 -3.48 -3.76
N SER A 127 -21.43 -4.41 -2.87
CA SER A 127 -22.38 -5.49 -3.18
C SER A 127 -23.85 -5.24 -2.82
N ALA A 128 -24.24 -4.02 -2.41
CA ALA A 128 -25.66 -3.77 -2.17
C ALA A 128 -26.05 -2.34 -2.52
N SER A 129 -27.14 -2.18 -3.29
CA SER A 129 -27.71 -0.87 -3.59
C SER A 129 -28.13 -0.14 -2.31
N ALA A 130 -28.07 1.19 -2.30
CA ALA A 130 -28.57 2.00 -1.18
C ALA A 130 -30.02 1.69 -0.85
N TYR A 131 -30.84 1.41 -1.87
CA TYR A 131 -32.23 0.99 -1.73
C TYR A 131 -32.36 -0.33 -0.94
N PHE A 132 -31.57 -1.36 -1.29
CA PHE A 132 -31.62 -2.65 -0.60
C PHE A 132 -31.20 -2.53 0.88
N VAL A 133 -30.26 -1.64 1.16
CA VAL A 133 -29.83 -1.34 2.53
C VAL A 133 -30.93 -0.65 3.31
N LYS A 134 -31.57 0.37 2.70
CA LYS A 134 -32.68 1.12 3.30
C LYS A 134 -33.87 0.20 3.59
N ARG A 135 -34.19 -0.73 2.68
CA ARG A 135 -35.32 -1.70 2.83
C ARG A 135 -35.06 -2.72 3.95
N ARG A 136 -33.82 -3.14 4.18
CA ARG A 136 -33.47 -4.06 5.28
C ARG A 136 -33.28 -3.39 6.63
N SER A 137 -33.11 -2.08 6.68
CA SER A 137 -33.15 -1.31 7.94
C SER A 137 -34.58 -1.13 8.37
N THR A 138 -35.22 -2.22 8.81
CA THR A 138 -36.60 -2.21 9.28
C THR A 138 -36.77 -1.36 10.52
N LYS A 139 -37.77 -0.53 10.51
CA LYS A 139 -38.26 0.49 11.42
C LYS A 139 -38.60 0.03 12.85
N LYS A 140 -37.85 -0.83 13.51
CA LYS A 140 -38.23 -1.30 14.86
C LYS A 140 -37.72 -0.46 16.02
N SER A 141 -36.97 0.62 15.74
CA SER A 141 -36.58 1.56 16.80
C SER A 141 -36.15 2.90 16.19
N PRO A 142 -36.67 4.05 16.63
CA PRO A 142 -36.25 5.37 16.17
C PRO A 142 -34.76 5.67 16.46
N TRP A 143 -34.14 4.92 17.34
CA TRP A 143 -32.72 5.02 17.73
C TRP A 143 -31.78 4.12 16.91
N LYS A 144 -32.29 3.23 16.07
CA LYS A 144 -31.52 2.33 15.21
C LYS A 144 -31.41 2.85 13.76
N THR A 145 -31.17 4.11 13.59
CA THR A 145 -30.98 4.72 12.27
C THR A 145 -29.66 4.37 11.59
N MET A 146 -28.71 3.79 12.31
CA MET A 146 -27.46 3.28 11.72
C MET A 146 -27.51 1.78 11.56
N THR A 147 -27.75 1.33 10.35
CA THR A 147 -27.42 -0.05 9.96
C THR A 147 -25.90 -0.18 10.03
N TYR A 148 -25.38 -0.77 11.10
CA TYR A 148 -23.98 -1.12 11.22
C TYR A 148 -23.61 -2.13 10.12
N ARG A 149 -23.30 -1.61 8.95
CA ARG A 149 -22.83 -2.42 7.84
C ARG A 149 -21.43 -2.90 8.16
N ARG A 150 -21.25 -4.22 8.17
CA ARG A 150 -19.90 -4.79 8.21
C ARG A 150 -19.14 -4.34 6.96
N PHE A 151 -18.10 -3.58 7.17
CA PHE A 151 -17.19 -3.13 6.10
C PHE A 151 -15.80 -3.74 6.28
N PRO A 152 -15.03 -3.92 5.23
CA PRO A 152 -13.64 -4.30 5.34
C PRO A 152 -12.84 -3.15 5.96
N LYS A 153 -12.11 -3.44 7.03
CA LYS A 153 -11.28 -2.50 7.78
C LYS A 153 -9.81 -2.80 7.53
N LEU A 154 -9.04 -1.78 7.27
CA LEU A 154 -7.59 -1.83 7.10
C LEU A 154 -6.93 -0.99 8.18
N GLY A 155 -6.17 -1.64 9.06
CA GLY A 155 -5.26 -0.97 9.98
C GLY A 155 -3.85 -0.95 9.42
N VAL A 156 -3.12 0.15 9.55
CA VAL A 156 -1.73 0.27 9.11
C VAL A 156 -0.87 0.99 10.13
N VAL A 157 0.41 0.65 10.13
CA VAL A 157 1.49 1.42 10.76
C VAL A 157 2.39 1.94 9.65
N THR A 158 2.63 3.25 9.62
CA THR A 158 3.37 3.91 8.55
C THR A 158 4.59 4.65 9.08
N ASP A 159 5.67 4.70 8.30
CA ASP A 159 6.76 5.65 8.51
C ASP A 159 6.30 7.05 8.11
N VAL A 160 6.25 7.94 9.06
CA VAL A 160 5.80 9.33 8.88
C VAL A 160 6.65 10.08 7.84
N ALA A 161 7.93 9.80 7.78
CA ALA A 161 8.86 10.52 6.88
C ALA A 161 8.71 10.13 5.41
N ASN A 162 8.31 8.88 5.11
CA ASN A 162 8.31 8.33 3.74
C ASN A 162 6.95 7.87 3.27
N HIS A 163 5.91 7.92 4.10
CA HIS A 163 4.58 7.36 3.81
C HIS A 163 4.59 5.86 3.51
N PHE A 164 5.61 5.14 3.99
CA PHE A 164 5.80 3.71 3.75
C PHE A 164 5.07 2.89 4.81
N ILE A 165 4.33 1.86 4.41
CA ILE A 165 3.59 1.01 5.34
C ILE A 165 4.54 -0.07 5.90
N ILE A 166 4.70 -0.08 7.23
CA ILE A 166 5.57 -1.00 7.95
C ILE A 166 4.80 -2.25 8.39
N ALA A 167 3.56 -2.08 8.84
CA ALA A 167 2.68 -3.17 9.25
C ALA A 167 1.25 -2.94 8.76
N CYS A 168 0.52 -4.02 8.54
CA CYS A 168 -0.90 -3.95 8.20
C CYS A 168 -1.68 -5.11 8.79
N GLY A 169 -2.94 -4.83 9.10
CA GLY A 169 -3.94 -5.81 9.51
C GLY A 169 -5.25 -5.57 8.78
N THR A 170 -5.95 -6.65 8.47
CA THR A 170 -7.28 -6.60 7.84
C THR A 170 -8.31 -7.17 8.79
N GLY A 171 -9.44 -6.47 8.92
CA GLY A 171 -10.50 -6.83 9.84
C GLY A 171 -11.90 -6.56 9.30
N LYS A 172 -12.88 -6.73 10.16
CA LYS A 172 -14.26 -6.34 9.92
C LYS A 172 -14.58 -5.12 10.78
N GLY A 173 -15.09 -4.06 10.16
CA GLY A 173 -15.70 -2.97 10.89
C GLY A 173 -17.21 -3.19 11.08
N PRO A 174 -17.81 -2.51 12.07
CA PRO A 174 -17.15 -1.71 13.09
C PRO A 174 -16.46 -2.57 14.16
N CYS A 175 -15.24 -2.19 14.52
CA CYS A 175 -14.48 -2.80 15.60
C CYS A 175 -13.63 -1.68 16.25
N PRO A 176 -13.53 -1.61 17.58
CA PRO A 176 -12.72 -0.60 18.25
C PRO A 176 -11.25 -0.67 17.85
N ASP A 177 -10.64 0.47 17.55
CA ASP A 177 -9.24 0.58 17.12
C ASP A 177 -8.26 0.13 18.19
N VAL A 178 -8.62 0.33 19.46
CA VAL A 178 -7.81 -0.01 20.63
C VAL A 178 -7.34 -1.48 20.63
N SER A 179 -8.17 -2.39 20.12
CA SER A 179 -7.87 -3.83 20.11
C SER A 179 -6.82 -4.23 19.05
N GLU A 180 -6.66 -3.42 18.00
CA GLU A 180 -5.72 -3.71 16.89
C GLU A 180 -4.30 -3.21 17.20
N PHE A 181 -4.14 -2.31 18.17
CA PHE A 181 -2.88 -1.63 18.48
C PHE A 181 -1.73 -2.59 18.72
N LYS A 182 -1.88 -3.48 19.70
CA LYS A 182 -0.79 -4.38 20.13
C LYS A 182 -0.28 -5.24 18.97
N GLY A 183 -1.18 -5.87 18.22
CA GLY A 183 -0.82 -6.73 17.09
C GLY A 183 -0.11 -5.99 15.96
N LEU A 184 -0.58 -4.79 15.62
CA LEU A 184 0.03 -3.97 14.56
C LEU A 184 1.39 -3.40 14.98
N ILE A 185 1.52 -2.91 16.22
CA ILE A 185 2.78 -2.36 16.72
C ILE A 185 3.82 -3.47 16.91
N GLN A 186 3.43 -4.65 17.39
CA GLN A 186 4.32 -5.79 17.50
C GLN A 186 4.86 -6.21 16.13
N GLN A 187 4.01 -6.29 15.10
CA GLN A 187 4.44 -6.56 13.73
C GLN A 187 5.40 -5.50 13.21
N ALA A 188 5.14 -4.22 13.48
CA ALA A 188 5.98 -3.12 13.03
C ALA A 188 7.35 -3.15 13.72
N ALA A 189 7.38 -3.34 15.04
CA ALA A 189 8.60 -3.40 15.85
C ALA A 189 9.47 -4.64 15.49
N GLY A 190 8.84 -5.74 15.11
CA GLY A 190 9.55 -6.93 14.62
C GLY A 190 10.24 -6.74 13.25
N ARG A 191 9.85 -5.72 12.47
CA ARG A 191 10.45 -5.40 11.17
C ARG A 191 11.52 -4.33 11.23
N VAL A 192 11.29 -3.30 12.02
CA VAL A 192 12.17 -2.12 12.09
C VAL A 192 12.23 -1.57 13.50
N LYS A 193 13.38 -0.99 13.88
CA LYS A 193 13.49 -0.23 15.12
C LYS A 193 12.68 1.06 15.01
N ILE A 194 11.68 1.24 15.86
CA ILE A 194 10.84 2.44 15.93
C ILE A 194 11.21 3.20 17.21
N LYS A 195 11.20 4.54 17.19
CA LYS A 195 11.44 5.34 18.41
C LYS A 195 10.13 5.83 19.01
N ILE A 196 9.23 6.35 18.20
CA ILE A 196 7.99 6.98 18.63
C ILE A 196 6.82 6.44 17.82
N VAL A 197 5.71 6.14 18.50
CA VAL A 197 4.43 5.75 17.89
C VAL A 197 3.41 6.84 18.16
N LEU A 198 2.78 7.33 17.10
CA LEU A 198 1.72 8.31 17.09
C LEU A 198 0.39 7.63 16.78
N ALA A 199 -0.63 7.84 17.61
CA ALA A 199 -1.96 7.25 17.38
C ALA A 199 -3.07 8.22 17.76
N ASP A 200 -4.25 7.98 17.21
CA ASP A 200 -5.47 8.71 17.59
C ASP A 200 -5.95 8.31 19.00
N ALA A 201 -6.80 9.15 19.60
CA ALA A 201 -7.48 8.89 20.86
C ALA A 201 -8.30 7.58 20.86
N GLY A 202 -8.70 7.08 19.68
CA GLY A 202 -9.33 5.76 19.53
C GLY A 202 -8.47 4.59 20.01
N TYR A 203 -7.15 4.76 20.04
CA TYR A 203 -6.17 3.78 20.53
C TYR A 203 -5.78 3.95 21.99
N ASP A 204 -6.31 4.99 22.67
CA ASP A 204 -5.95 5.30 24.05
C ASP A 204 -6.37 4.19 25.02
N SER A 205 -5.39 3.58 25.65
CA SER A 205 -5.54 2.58 26.69
C SER A 205 -4.23 2.49 27.48
N GLU A 206 -4.31 2.44 28.81
CA GLU A 206 -3.11 2.25 29.64
C GLU A 206 -2.35 0.97 29.23
N SER A 207 -3.09 -0.12 28.92
CA SER A 207 -2.50 -1.38 28.46
C SER A 207 -1.74 -1.26 27.13
N ASN A 208 -2.19 -0.39 26.21
CA ASN A 208 -1.48 -0.13 24.95
C ASN A 208 -0.21 0.69 25.19
N HIS A 209 -0.28 1.66 26.11
CA HIS A 209 0.90 2.43 26.51
C HIS A 209 1.94 1.54 27.19
N GLN A 210 1.52 0.70 28.16
CA GLN A 210 2.41 -0.23 28.85
C GLN A 210 3.08 -1.18 27.88
N PHE A 211 2.32 -1.85 27.02
CA PHE A 211 2.84 -2.75 26.00
C PHE A 211 3.91 -2.08 25.13
N ALA A 212 3.61 -0.91 24.58
CA ALA A 212 4.55 -0.22 23.70
C ALA A 212 5.79 0.29 24.45
N ARG A 213 5.63 0.84 25.67
CA ARG A 213 6.72 1.48 26.41
C ARG A 213 7.55 0.49 27.22
N GLU A 214 6.92 -0.47 27.85
CA GLU A 214 7.59 -1.41 28.76
C GLU A 214 8.12 -2.65 28.03
N GLU A 215 7.32 -3.22 27.13
CA GLU A 215 7.74 -4.43 26.39
C GLU A 215 8.56 -4.09 25.15
N LEU A 216 8.09 -3.14 24.33
CA LEU A 216 8.76 -2.82 23.06
C LEU A 216 9.74 -1.64 23.14
N LYS A 217 9.83 -0.96 24.30
CA LYS A 217 10.69 0.22 24.53
C LYS A 217 10.45 1.37 23.53
N LEU A 218 9.19 1.56 23.12
CA LEU A 218 8.75 2.61 22.20
C LEU A 218 8.09 3.75 22.98
N ARG A 219 8.39 5.00 22.65
CA ARG A 219 7.63 6.15 23.18
C ARG A 219 6.29 6.25 22.44
N THR A 220 5.20 6.37 23.18
CA THR A 220 3.85 6.57 22.63
C THR A 220 3.40 8.00 22.84
N ILE A 221 2.75 8.58 21.82
CA ILE A 221 2.05 9.87 21.88
C ILE A 221 0.62 9.63 21.39
N ILE A 222 -0.30 9.43 22.32
CA ILE A 222 -1.71 9.15 22.08
C ILE A 222 -2.51 10.08 22.99
N PRO A 223 -3.37 10.96 22.47
CA PRO A 223 -4.17 11.85 23.32
C PRO A 223 -5.12 11.02 24.19
N PRO A 224 -5.24 11.35 25.47
CA PRO A 224 -6.13 10.64 26.38
C PRO A 224 -7.58 10.82 25.91
N LYS A 225 -8.30 9.70 25.81
CA LYS A 225 -9.70 9.70 25.44
C LYS A 225 -10.53 10.10 26.66
N HIS A 226 -11.18 11.25 26.57
CA HIS A 226 -12.19 11.65 27.53
C HIS A 226 -13.55 11.21 26.98
N GLY A 227 -14.30 10.40 27.76
CA GLY A 227 -15.66 10.03 27.43
C GLY A 227 -16.58 11.27 27.56
N ARG A 228 -17.26 11.42 28.70
CA ARG A 228 -17.94 12.66 29.04
C ARG A 228 -16.93 13.66 29.59
N PRO A 229 -17.15 14.98 29.43
CA PRO A 229 -16.32 15.99 30.05
C PRO A 229 -16.20 15.72 31.55
N THR A 230 -14.98 15.63 32.07
CA THR A 230 -14.72 15.37 33.49
C THR A 230 -13.44 16.09 33.89
N SER A 231 -13.45 16.64 35.11
CA SER A 231 -12.27 17.21 35.77
C SER A 231 -11.33 16.14 36.33
N LYS A 232 -11.80 14.87 36.41
CA LYS A 232 -11.00 13.78 36.96
C LYS A 232 -9.81 13.44 36.07
N PRO A 233 -8.62 13.24 36.65
CA PRO A 233 -7.45 12.83 35.87
C PRO A 233 -7.65 11.44 35.26
N ALA A 234 -7.01 11.19 34.11
CA ALA A 234 -7.04 9.88 33.48
C ALA A 234 -6.47 8.80 34.42
N LYS A 235 -7.10 7.63 34.41
CA LYS A 235 -6.58 6.48 35.16
C LYS A 235 -5.37 5.91 34.44
N GLY A 236 -4.32 5.57 35.17
CA GLY A 236 -3.10 5.00 34.65
C GLY A 236 -1.94 5.98 34.54
N ARG A 237 -0.71 5.47 34.69
CA ARG A 237 0.53 6.24 34.70
C ARG A 237 0.77 6.98 33.38
N TYR A 238 0.70 6.27 32.27
CA TYR A 238 1.03 6.81 30.96
C TYR A 238 -0.06 7.70 30.38
N ARG A 239 -1.33 7.40 30.67
CA ARG A 239 -2.45 8.26 30.30
C ARG A 239 -2.41 9.61 31.04
N ARG A 240 -2.03 9.64 32.34
CA ARG A 240 -1.77 10.88 33.09
C ARG A 240 -0.59 11.65 32.48
N LEU A 241 0.50 10.93 32.10
CA LEU A 241 1.64 11.56 31.44
C LEU A 241 1.23 12.24 30.13
N MET A 242 0.28 11.66 29.39
CA MET A 242 -0.24 12.28 28.15
C MET A 242 -1.14 13.49 28.44
N GLN A 243 -1.77 13.59 29.58
CA GLN A 243 -2.50 14.81 29.98
C GLN A 243 -1.55 15.96 30.34
N THR A 244 -0.46 15.67 31.03
CA THR A 244 0.46 16.70 31.57
C THR A 244 1.60 17.06 30.64
N ARG A 245 2.11 16.11 29.84
CA ARG A 245 3.32 16.26 28.99
C ARG A 245 3.05 15.81 27.58
N PHE A 246 1.97 16.30 26.96
CA PHE A 246 1.60 15.95 25.59
C PHE A 246 2.40 16.77 24.57
N ASP A 247 3.14 16.09 23.72
CA ASP A 247 3.98 16.69 22.68
C ASP A 247 3.12 16.97 21.42
N LYS A 248 2.48 18.15 21.41
CA LYS A 248 1.57 18.57 20.30
C LYS A 248 2.29 18.68 18.97
N GLU A 249 3.54 19.11 18.96
CA GLU A 249 4.31 19.30 17.73
C GLU A 249 4.57 17.96 17.03
N LYS A 250 5.07 16.96 17.76
CA LYS A 250 5.23 15.62 17.21
C LYS A 250 3.90 14.98 16.84
N TYR A 251 2.88 15.19 17.67
CA TYR A 251 1.56 14.63 17.40
C TYR A 251 0.96 15.10 16.08
N ARG A 252 1.17 16.34 15.66
CA ARG A 252 0.70 16.87 14.36
C ARG A 252 1.16 16.01 13.19
N LYS A 253 2.31 15.36 13.29
CA LYS A 253 2.83 14.46 12.26
C LYS A 253 1.99 13.19 12.08
N ARG A 254 1.08 12.87 13.02
CA ARG A 254 0.11 11.78 12.85
C ARG A 254 -0.71 11.92 11.57
N ALA A 255 -1.02 13.13 11.16
CA ALA A 255 -1.77 13.39 9.92
C ALA A 255 -1.15 12.71 8.68
N GLN A 256 0.13 12.32 8.72
CA GLN A 256 0.76 11.62 7.62
C GLN A 256 0.18 10.22 7.35
N VAL A 257 -0.37 9.54 8.37
CA VAL A 257 -1.06 8.26 8.14
C VAL A 257 -2.37 8.45 7.39
N GLU A 258 -3.09 9.53 7.65
CA GLU A 258 -4.30 9.91 6.90
C GLU A 258 -3.95 10.20 5.43
N THR A 259 -2.79 10.85 5.20
CA THR A 259 -2.26 11.05 3.85
C THR A 259 -2.02 9.72 3.14
N VAL A 260 -1.42 8.72 3.82
CA VAL A 260 -1.23 7.38 3.26
C VAL A 260 -2.56 6.73 2.90
N MET A 261 -3.56 6.79 3.80
CA MET A 261 -4.90 6.27 3.53
C MET A 261 -5.57 6.94 2.33
N SER A 262 -5.42 8.27 2.23
CA SER A 262 -5.90 9.05 1.10
C SER A 262 -5.17 8.67 -0.21
N MET A 263 -3.86 8.45 -0.16
CA MET A 263 -3.08 7.98 -1.31
C MET A 263 -3.58 6.62 -1.80
N ILE A 264 -3.81 5.66 -0.90
CA ILE A 264 -4.36 4.33 -1.24
C ILE A 264 -5.72 4.50 -1.90
N LYS A 265 -6.66 5.20 -1.26
CA LYS A 265 -8.02 5.37 -1.77
C LYS A 265 -8.07 6.07 -3.12
N ARG A 266 -7.31 7.15 -3.29
CA ARG A 266 -7.26 7.91 -4.56
C ARG A 266 -6.58 7.15 -5.68
N ARG A 267 -5.54 6.36 -5.39
CA ARG A 267 -4.76 5.67 -6.43
C ARG A 267 -5.24 4.28 -6.76
N GLN A 268 -5.87 3.60 -5.81
CA GLN A 268 -6.24 2.19 -5.96
C GLN A 268 -7.74 1.93 -5.80
N GLY A 269 -8.49 2.95 -5.41
CA GLY A 269 -9.94 2.88 -5.21
C GLY A 269 -10.35 2.89 -3.73
N SER A 270 -11.55 3.40 -3.46
CA SER A 270 -12.11 3.56 -2.11
C SER A 270 -13.07 2.43 -1.71
N TYR A 271 -13.16 1.39 -2.52
CA TYR A 271 -14.08 0.26 -2.30
C TYR A 271 -13.44 -1.07 -2.68
N CYS A 272 -13.91 -2.15 -2.04
CA CYS A 272 -13.53 -3.52 -2.37
C CYS A 272 -14.55 -4.16 -3.30
N LYS A 273 -14.08 -4.74 -4.41
CA LYS A 273 -14.90 -5.46 -5.40
C LYS A 273 -15.27 -6.87 -4.95
N GLY A 274 -14.52 -7.44 -4.01
CA GLY A 274 -14.69 -8.80 -3.52
C GLY A 274 -16.04 -9.03 -2.84
N LYS A 275 -16.72 -10.12 -3.19
CA LYS A 275 -18.03 -10.47 -2.62
C LYS A 275 -17.92 -11.08 -1.22
N THR A 276 -16.86 -11.84 -0.95
CA THR A 276 -16.64 -12.52 0.35
C THR A 276 -15.66 -11.73 1.24
N TYR A 277 -15.74 -11.97 2.54
CA TYR A 277 -14.80 -11.38 3.50
C TYR A 277 -13.33 -11.64 3.11
N TRP A 278 -13.00 -12.89 2.83
CA TRP A 278 -11.64 -13.28 2.47
C TRP A 278 -11.15 -12.68 1.16
N SER A 279 -12.05 -12.47 0.18
CA SER A 279 -11.65 -11.77 -1.05
C SER A 279 -11.36 -10.30 -0.80
N ARG A 280 -12.12 -9.64 0.07
CA ARG A 280 -11.89 -8.25 0.48
C ARG A 280 -10.57 -8.10 1.25
N CYS A 281 -10.28 -9.01 2.19
CA CYS A 281 -8.98 -9.00 2.88
C CYS A 281 -7.82 -9.13 1.90
N ARG A 282 -7.92 -9.99 0.88
CA ARG A 282 -6.90 -10.12 -0.17
C ARG A 282 -6.75 -8.83 -1.00
N GLU A 283 -7.83 -8.15 -1.30
CA GLU A 283 -7.76 -6.84 -1.98
C GLU A 283 -7.04 -5.79 -1.11
N LEU A 284 -7.37 -5.70 0.17
CA LEU A 284 -6.69 -4.80 1.10
C LEU A 284 -5.19 -5.12 1.20
N ASN A 285 -4.83 -6.39 1.32
CA ASN A 285 -3.44 -6.83 1.32
C ASN A 285 -2.72 -6.42 0.03
N LEU A 286 -3.36 -6.58 -1.12
CA LEU A 286 -2.79 -6.17 -2.41
C LEU A 286 -2.64 -4.65 -2.49
N MET A 287 -3.59 -3.88 -1.96
CA MET A 287 -3.50 -2.41 -1.90
C MET A 287 -2.27 -1.96 -1.11
N VAL A 288 -2.01 -2.55 0.05
CA VAL A 288 -0.84 -2.24 0.88
C VAL A 288 0.46 -2.56 0.14
N LEU A 289 0.58 -3.75 -0.44
CA LEU A 289 1.77 -4.16 -1.18
C LEU A 289 2.01 -3.28 -2.41
N THR A 290 0.96 -2.97 -3.16
CA THR A 290 1.04 -2.07 -4.34
C THR A 290 1.49 -0.67 -3.91
N HIS A 291 0.96 -0.13 -2.81
CA HIS A 291 1.37 1.17 -2.28
C HIS A 291 2.87 1.20 -1.96
N ASN A 292 3.38 0.22 -1.24
CA ASN A 292 4.79 0.13 -0.90
C ASN A 292 5.67 -0.03 -2.15
N ILE A 293 5.27 -0.87 -3.10
CA ILE A 293 5.99 -1.08 -4.36
C ILE A 293 6.07 0.24 -5.16
N MET A 294 5.01 1.03 -5.18
CA MET A 294 5.01 2.33 -5.87
C MET A 294 5.95 3.35 -5.22
N ILE A 295 6.22 3.25 -3.92
CA ILE A 295 7.16 4.13 -3.20
C ILE A 295 8.61 3.63 -3.33
N LEU A 296 8.83 2.32 -3.39
CA LEU A 296 10.17 1.72 -3.55
C LEU A 296 10.87 2.13 -4.85
N LEU A 297 10.13 2.59 -5.83
CA LEU A 297 10.71 3.00 -7.11
C LEU A 297 11.60 4.22 -6.92
N PRO A 298 12.81 4.23 -7.51
CA PRO A 298 13.64 5.40 -7.52
C PRO A 298 12.84 6.56 -8.11
N ARG A 299 12.86 7.69 -7.44
CA ARG A 299 12.32 8.93 -8.01
C ARG A 299 13.06 9.17 -9.32
N PRO A 300 12.38 9.45 -10.42
CA PRO A 300 13.09 9.95 -11.58
C PRO A 300 13.81 11.21 -11.13
N THR A 301 15.13 11.14 -11.01
CA THR A 301 15.98 12.30 -10.95
C THR A 301 15.77 13.01 -12.27
N PHE A 302 15.13 14.16 -12.25
CA PHE A 302 14.91 15.02 -13.43
C PHE A 302 16.21 15.61 -13.99
N LEU A 303 17.34 14.99 -13.72
CA LEU A 303 18.65 15.39 -14.18
C LEU A 303 19.43 14.17 -14.63
N GLN A 304 18.98 13.60 -15.76
CA GLN A 304 19.85 12.87 -16.70
C GLN A 304 19.05 12.62 -18.00
N SER A 305 18.45 13.67 -18.57
CA SER A 305 18.48 13.81 -20.01
C SER A 305 19.94 14.13 -20.35
N ARG A 306 20.78 13.12 -20.42
CA ARG A 306 21.97 13.23 -21.24
C ARG A 306 21.44 13.50 -22.63
N CYS A 307 21.55 14.76 -23.04
CA CYS A 307 21.55 15.10 -24.45
C CYS A 307 22.57 14.17 -25.08
N VAL A 308 22.10 13.21 -25.85
CA VAL A 308 22.96 12.53 -26.80
C VAL A 308 23.39 13.65 -27.72
N PRO A 309 24.67 13.99 -27.83
CA PRO A 309 25.07 14.99 -28.81
C PRO A 309 24.71 14.40 -30.19
N PHE A 310 23.79 15.06 -30.85
CA PHE A 310 23.55 14.82 -32.27
C PHE A 310 24.88 15.16 -32.94
N PHE A 311 25.64 14.13 -33.33
CA PHE A 311 26.77 14.28 -34.23
C PHE A 311 26.18 14.77 -35.54
N PHE A 312 26.32 16.06 -35.78
CA PHE A 312 26.18 16.62 -37.12
C PHE A 312 27.26 16.01 -37.99
N LEU A 313 26.90 15.06 -38.84
CA LEU A 313 27.69 14.67 -39.99
C LEU A 313 27.79 15.90 -40.87
N THR A 314 28.94 16.53 -40.83
CA THR A 314 29.34 17.60 -41.77
C THR A 314 29.37 17.00 -43.17
N HIS A 315 28.37 17.27 -43.94
CA HIS A 315 28.39 17.02 -45.36
C HIS A 315 29.49 17.87 -46.00
N THR A 316 30.50 17.20 -46.54
CA THR A 316 31.49 17.71 -47.50
C THR A 316 30.77 18.41 -48.68
N ARG A 317 31.15 19.67 -48.89
CA ARG A 317 30.74 20.47 -50.02
C ARG A 317 31.26 19.83 -51.31
N PHE A 318 30.40 19.27 -52.13
CA PHE A 318 30.65 19.08 -53.55
C PHE A 318 30.21 20.33 -54.29
N SER A 319 31.20 21.09 -54.84
CA SER A 319 30.99 22.27 -55.65
C SER A 319 30.82 21.82 -57.10
N ILE A 320 29.59 21.76 -57.58
CA ILE A 320 29.31 21.57 -59.03
C ILE A 320 29.16 22.95 -59.63
N ARG A 321 30.17 23.37 -60.44
CA ARG A 321 30.07 24.54 -61.34
C ARG A 321 29.21 24.14 -62.53
N LEU A 322 27.98 24.63 -62.64
CA LEU A 322 27.21 24.67 -63.88
C LEU A 322 27.55 25.93 -64.68
N ARG A 323 28.21 25.76 -65.83
CA ARG A 323 28.35 26.77 -66.82
C ARG A 323 27.08 26.80 -67.69
N PHE A 324 26.37 27.93 -67.60
CA PHE A 324 25.34 28.26 -68.59
C PHE A 324 25.99 29.00 -69.71
N SER A 325 25.97 28.45 -70.93
CA SER A 325 26.22 29.12 -72.24
C SER A 325 24.86 29.44 -72.86
N PHE A 326 24.57 30.72 -73.07
CA PHE A 326 23.48 31.14 -73.98
C PHE A 326 24.02 31.26 -75.39
N PRO A 327 23.29 30.79 -76.41
CA PRO A 327 23.48 31.23 -77.75
C PRO A 327 22.64 32.46 -78.08
N VAL A 328 23.15 33.30 -78.92
CA VAL A 328 22.61 34.53 -79.55
C VAL A 328 21.34 34.24 -80.34
#